data_ed24c9901bc7fbc07af644d8c428654d
#
_entry.id   ed24c9901bc7fbc07af644d8c428654d
#
_cell.length_a   1.000
_cell.length_b   1.000
_cell.length_c   1.000
_cell.angle_alpha   90.00
_cell.angle_beta   90.00
_cell.angle_gamma   90.00
#
_symmetry.space_group_name_H-M   'P 1'
#
loop_
_entity.id
_entity.type
_entity.pdbx_description
1 polymer ?
#
loop_
_entity_poly.entity_id
_entity_poly.type
_entity_poly.pdbx_seq_one_letter_code
_entity_poly.pdbx_strand_id
1 'polypeptide(L)'
;TTTLFLNIAKNDDFDQVKFSWMKTSWMKVLKCIVYTLLLSLATTLIQYVAIYSGVLLSFVLGICITVIEVYLSFSLLVILDTDAPIIDAAKQSINLVQGNFWNIIVLGLSFIGWFILGILPLGLGLLWVLPYTGITFANYYLELKLYKPMI
;
A
#
# COMPACT_ATOMS: atom_id res chain seq x y z
N THR A 1 -9.87 -7.01 -4.42
CA THR A 1 -10.30 -6.13 -3.29
C THR A 1 -9.78 -4.70 -3.48
N THR A 2 -8.48 -4.53 -3.77
CA THR A 2 -7.84 -3.19 -3.93
C THR A 2 -8.45 -2.38 -5.09
N THR A 3 -8.79 -3.02 -6.21
CA THR A 3 -9.49 -2.36 -7.33
C THR A 3 -10.88 -1.86 -6.95
N LEU A 4 -11.59 -2.59 -6.08
CA LEU A 4 -12.87 -2.15 -5.55
C LEU A 4 -12.70 -0.88 -4.73
N PHE A 5 -11.73 -0.84 -3.81
CA PHE A 5 -11.46 0.33 -2.99
C PHE A 5 -11.08 1.56 -3.81
N LEU A 6 -10.24 1.36 -4.84
CA LEU A 6 -9.86 2.44 -5.75
C LEU A 6 -11.07 2.99 -6.52
N ASN A 7 -11.97 2.12 -6.99
CA ASN A 7 -13.16 2.54 -7.73
C ASN A 7 -14.20 3.20 -6.81
N ILE A 8 -14.33 2.75 -5.56
CA ILE A 8 -15.17 3.42 -4.55
C ILE A 8 -14.63 4.81 -4.25
N ALA A 9 -13.30 4.95 -4.10
CA ALA A 9 -12.66 6.22 -3.84
C ALA A 9 -12.77 7.23 -5.00
N LYS A 10 -12.88 6.76 -6.24
CA LYS A 10 -13.07 7.59 -7.45
C LYS A 10 -14.52 8.06 -7.65
N ASN A 11 -15.49 7.34 -7.09
CA ASN A 11 -16.90 7.62 -7.28
C ASN A 11 -17.54 7.92 -5.94
N ASP A 12 -18.02 9.16 -5.75
CA ASP A 12 -18.67 9.61 -4.52
C ASP A 12 -20.04 8.95 -4.28
N ASP A 13 -20.55 8.19 -5.26
CA ASP A 13 -21.87 7.58 -5.24
C ASP A 13 -21.79 6.13 -4.76
N PHE A 14 -21.94 5.93 -3.43
CA PHE A 14 -21.90 4.63 -2.77
C PHE A 14 -23.09 3.72 -3.09
N ASP A 15 -24.18 4.28 -3.64
CA ASP A 15 -25.42 3.55 -3.86
C ASP A 15 -25.36 2.56 -5.05
N GLN A 16 -24.29 2.61 -5.87
CA GLN A 16 -24.14 1.76 -7.05
C GLN A 16 -22.82 0.99 -7.08
N VAL A 17 -22.53 0.25 -6.04
CA VAL A 17 -21.39 -0.70 -6.07
C VAL A 17 -21.66 -1.80 -7.10
N LYS A 18 -21.09 -1.67 -8.30
CA LYS A 18 -21.24 -2.66 -9.36
C LYS A 18 -20.22 -3.79 -9.17
N PHE A 19 -20.68 -5.03 -9.25
CA PHE A 19 -19.79 -6.21 -9.28
C PHE A 19 -18.73 -6.13 -10.39
N SER A 20 -19.01 -5.38 -11.45
CA SER A 20 -18.04 -5.10 -12.52
C SER A 20 -16.77 -4.38 -12.04
N TRP A 21 -16.84 -3.64 -10.92
CA TRP A 21 -15.68 -2.96 -10.34
C TRP A 21 -14.68 -3.92 -9.70
N MET A 22 -15.12 -5.13 -9.36
CA MET A 22 -14.24 -6.20 -8.87
C MET A 22 -13.51 -6.92 -10.00
N LYS A 23 -13.97 -6.76 -11.24
CA LYS A 23 -13.39 -7.42 -12.40
C LYS A 23 -12.10 -6.72 -12.81
N THR A 24 -11.01 -7.32 -12.40
CA THR A 24 -9.66 -6.89 -12.79
C THR A 24 -9.14 -7.79 -13.90
N SER A 25 -8.39 -7.22 -14.86
CA SER A 25 -7.71 -8.00 -15.88
C SER A 25 -6.71 -8.98 -15.25
N TRP A 26 -6.67 -10.22 -15.72
CA TRP A 26 -5.70 -11.22 -15.27
C TRP A 26 -4.25 -10.74 -15.34
N MET A 27 -3.92 -9.90 -16.31
CA MET A 27 -2.60 -9.30 -16.45
C MET A 27 -2.27 -8.34 -15.32
N LYS A 28 -3.24 -7.56 -14.81
CA LYS A 28 -3.05 -6.68 -13.64
C LYS A 28 -2.83 -7.51 -12.38
N VAL A 29 -3.63 -8.56 -12.20
CA VAL A 29 -3.49 -9.48 -11.06
C VAL A 29 -2.10 -10.10 -11.05
N LEU A 30 -1.64 -10.59 -12.21
CA LEU A 30 -0.32 -11.19 -12.35
C LEU A 30 0.80 -10.19 -12.04
N LYS A 31 0.72 -8.96 -12.55
CA LYS A 31 1.68 -7.89 -12.22
C LYS A 31 1.72 -7.61 -10.72
N CYS A 32 0.56 -7.52 -10.06
CA CYS A 32 0.50 -7.31 -8.62
C CYS A 32 1.11 -8.47 -7.83
N ILE A 33 0.85 -9.71 -8.23
CA ILE A 33 1.43 -10.91 -7.60
C ILE A 33 2.94 -10.91 -7.77
N VAL A 34 3.44 -10.67 -8.97
CA VAL A 34 4.88 -10.62 -9.25
C VAL A 34 5.54 -9.49 -8.43
N TYR A 35 4.93 -8.32 -8.40
CA TYR A 35 5.44 -7.20 -7.62
C TYR A 35 5.54 -7.51 -6.12
N THR A 36 4.47 -8.05 -5.53
CA THR A 36 4.46 -8.41 -4.10
C THR A 36 5.43 -9.53 -3.77
N LEU A 37 5.57 -10.52 -4.64
CA LEU A 37 6.55 -11.61 -4.49
C LEU A 37 7.99 -11.09 -4.56
N LEU A 38 8.30 -10.21 -5.52
CA LEU A 38 9.64 -9.61 -5.63
C LEU A 38 9.96 -8.75 -4.42
N LEU A 39 9.01 -7.93 -3.97
CA LEU A 39 9.20 -7.09 -2.78
C LEU A 39 9.40 -7.94 -1.52
N SER A 40 8.55 -8.94 -1.29
CA SER A 40 8.65 -9.82 -0.13
C SER A 40 9.93 -10.64 -0.13
N LEU A 41 10.39 -11.13 -1.29
CA LEU A 41 11.65 -11.84 -1.41
C LEU A 41 12.83 -10.93 -1.06
N ALA A 42 12.85 -9.71 -1.59
CA ALA A 42 13.91 -8.74 -1.31
C ALA A 42 13.98 -8.39 0.19
N THR A 43 12.84 -8.08 0.80
CA THR A 43 12.78 -7.74 2.23
C THR A 43 13.18 -8.93 3.12
N THR A 44 12.74 -10.14 2.79
CA THR A 44 13.10 -11.38 3.52
C THR A 44 14.61 -11.66 3.44
N LEU A 45 15.21 -11.50 2.26
CA LEU A 45 16.65 -11.69 2.10
C LEU A 45 17.46 -10.69 2.96
N ILE A 46 17.05 -9.42 2.97
CA ILE A 46 17.70 -8.39 3.78
C ILE A 46 17.53 -8.70 5.27
N GLN A 47 16.35 -9.12 5.71
CA GLN A 47 16.10 -9.52 7.10
C GLN A 47 16.92 -10.74 7.50
N TYR A 48 17.07 -11.72 6.60
CA TYR A 48 17.90 -12.88 6.85
C TYR A 48 19.37 -12.49 7.10
N VAL A 49 19.92 -11.60 6.27
CA VAL A 49 21.28 -11.05 6.47
C VAL A 49 21.36 -10.27 7.78
N ALA A 50 20.31 -9.52 8.14
CA ALA A 50 20.28 -8.74 9.37
C ALA A 50 20.38 -9.60 10.63
N ILE A 51 19.78 -10.79 10.67
CA ILE A 51 19.85 -11.72 11.83
C ILE A 51 21.29 -12.08 12.18
N TYR A 52 22.18 -12.24 11.18
CA TYR A 52 23.58 -12.60 11.38
C TYR A 52 24.50 -11.39 11.63
N SER A 53 24.02 -10.18 11.47
CA SER A 53 24.82 -8.95 11.51
C SER A 53 24.91 -8.26 12.88
N GLY A 54 24.24 -8.83 13.91
CA GLY A 54 24.17 -8.25 15.24
C GLY A 54 23.01 -7.25 15.41
N VAL A 55 22.63 -7.01 16.67
CA VAL A 55 21.40 -6.27 17.05
C VAL A 55 21.37 -4.84 16.51
N LEU A 56 22.48 -4.13 16.60
CA LEU A 56 22.55 -2.73 16.13
C LEU A 56 22.35 -2.61 14.61
N LEU A 57 23.04 -3.45 13.85
CA LEU A 57 22.95 -3.42 12.39
C LEU A 57 21.57 -3.89 11.91
N SER A 58 20.98 -4.91 12.56
CA SER A 58 19.63 -5.36 12.25
C SER A 58 18.57 -4.27 12.49
N PHE A 59 18.74 -3.48 13.55
CA PHE A 59 17.85 -2.35 13.83
C PHE A 59 17.95 -1.26 12.75
N VAL A 60 19.16 -0.90 12.34
CA VAL A 60 19.39 0.09 11.26
C VAL A 60 18.81 -0.42 9.93
N LEU A 61 19.07 -1.68 9.57
CA LEU A 61 18.53 -2.28 8.35
C LEU A 61 16.99 -2.33 8.39
N GLY A 62 16.39 -2.64 9.55
CA GLY A 62 14.94 -2.61 9.74
C GLY A 62 14.35 -1.23 9.45
N ILE A 63 14.96 -0.16 9.97
CA ILE A 63 14.53 1.22 9.68
C ILE A 63 14.65 1.51 8.17
N CYS A 64 15.77 1.15 7.53
CA CYS A 64 15.96 1.36 6.10
C CYS A 64 14.90 0.63 5.26
N ILE A 65 14.58 -0.61 5.61
CA ILE A 65 13.51 -1.38 4.93
C ILE A 65 12.17 -0.66 5.07
N THR A 66 11.81 -0.25 6.30
CA THR A 66 10.54 0.47 6.55
C THR A 66 10.44 1.74 5.72
N VAL A 67 11.52 2.50 5.62
CA VAL A 67 11.56 3.71 4.76
C VAL A 67 11.30 3.36 3.30
N ILE A 68 11.94 2.31 2.78
CA ILE A 68 11.73 1.86 1.40
C ILE A 68 10.29 1.40 1.18
N GLU A 69 9.72 0.65 2.12
CA GLU A 69 8.32 0.18 2.04
C GLU A 69 7.34 1.35 2.02
N VAL A 70 7.56 2.40 2.80
CA VAL A 70 6.73 3.62 2.75
C VAL A 70 6.81 4.27 1.36
N TYR A 71 7.99 4.40 0.76
CA TYR A 71 8.15 4.95 -0.59
C TYR A 71 7.47 4.09 -1.67
N LEU A 72 7.37 2.79 -1.46
CA LEU A 72 6.74 1.85 -2.40
C LEU A 72 5.26 1.56 -2.09
N SER A 73 4.71 2.14 -1.03
CA SER A 73 3.36 1.83 -0.53
C SER A 73 2.24 2.03 -1.55
N PHE A 74 2.38 3.01 -2.44
CA PHE A 74 1.38 3.30 -3.48
C PHE A 74 1.62 2.57 -4.80
N SER A 75 2.74 1.85 -4.97
CA SER A 75 3.06 1.17 -6.24
C SER A 75 1.96 0.21 -6.71
N LEU A 76 1.35 -0.51 -5.76
CA LEU A 76 0.24 -1.42 -6.06
C LEU A 76 -0.99 -0.67 -6.60
N LEU A 77 -1.33 0.47 -6.01
CA LEU A 77 -2.43 1.32 -6.47
C LEU A 77 -2.15 1.91 -7.84
N VAL A 78 -0.91 2.32 -8.10
CA VAL A 78 -0.46 2.81 -9.42
C VAL A 78 -0.62 1.72 -10.48
N ILE A 79 -0.17 0.47 -10.23
CA ILE A 79 -0.33 -0.65 -11.16
C ILE A 79 -1.80 -0.89 -11.49
N LEU A 80 -2.68 -0.84 -10.50
CA LEU A 80 -4.11 -1.08 -10.67
C LEU A 80 -4.82 0.06 -11.39
N ASP A 81 -4.36 1.29 -11.18
CA ASP A 81 -4.97 2.49 -11.76
C ASP A 81 -4.52 2.75 -13.20
N THR A 82 -3.22 2.68 -13.49
CA THR A 82 -2.63 3.11 -14.76
C THR A 82 -2.15 1.99 -15.68
N ASP A 83 -2.20 0.72 -15.24
CA ASP A 83 -1.61 -0.43 -15.96
C ASP A 83 -0.09 -0.31 -16.20
N ALA A 84 0.58 0.57 -15.47
CA ALA A 84 2.00 0.83 -15.63
C ALA A 84 2.84 -0.45 -15.42
N PRO A 85 4.01 -0.56 -16.06
CA PRO A 85 4.98 -1.59 -15.74
C PRO A 85 5.49 -1.41 -14.30
N ILE A 86 5.96 -2.50 -13.70
CA ILE A 86 6.36 -2.55 -12.27
C ILE A 86 7.36 -1.45 -11.92
N ILE A 87 8.36 -1.22 -12.77
CA ILE A 87 9.43 -0.22 -12.54
C ILE A 87 8.86 1.19 -12.56
N ASP A 88 8.00 1.51 -13.51
CA ASP A 88 7.40 2.84 -13.63
C ASP A 88 6.39 3.09 -12.51
N ALA A 89 5.65 2.07 -12.09
CA ALA A 89 4.78 2.15 -10.92
C ALA A 89 5.56 2.45 -9.64
N ALA A 90 6.73 1.82 -9.45
CA ALA A 90 7.60 2.11 -8.33
C ALA A 90 8.13 3.56 -8.36
N LYS A 91 8.58 4.05 -9.52
CA LYS A 91 9.02 5.43 -9.70
C LYS A 91 7.92 6.44 -9.41
N GLN A 92 6.71 6.19 -9.91
CA GLN A 92 5.56 7.05 -9.66
C GLN A 92 5.17 7.05 -8.17
N SER A 93 5.20 5.88 -7.49
CA SER A 93 4.98 5.80 -6.05
C SER A 93 6.00 6.64 -5.28
N ILE A 94 7.28 6.53 -5.60
CA ILE A 94 8.34 7.34 -4.98
C ILE A 94 8.07 8.83 -5.18
N ASN A 95 7.68 9.24 -6.39
CA ASN A 95 7.37 10.64 -6.68
C ASN A 95 6.16 11.15 -5.87
N LEU A 96 5.11 10.35 -5.72
CA LEU A 96 3.92 10.69 -4.92
C LEU A 96 4.27 10.85 -3.43
N VAL A 97 5.06 9.94 -2.89
CA VAL A 97 5.47 9.93 -1.48
C VAL A 97 6.45 11.07 -1.17
N GLN A 98 7.29 11.45 -2.14
CA GLN A 98 8.28 12.50 -1.97
C GLN A 98 7.64 13.85 -1.62
N GLY A 99 7.95 14.38 -0.44
CA GLY A 99 7.33 15.58 0.13
C GLY A 99 6.13 15.31 1.06
N ASN A 100 5.54 14.10 1.02
CA ASN A 100 4.42 13.71 1.89
C ASN A 100 4.77 12.54 2.82
N PHE A 101 6.05 12.21 2.94
CA PHE A 101 6.54 11.05 3.69
C PHE A 101 6.02 11.01 5.14
N TRP A 102 6.11 12.13 5.87
CA TRP A 102 5.64 12.22 7.24
C TRP A 102 4.14 12.05 7.37
N ASN A 103 3.38 12.61 6.45
CA ASN A 103 1.91 12.46 6.45
C ASN A 103 1.50 11.00 6.28
N ILE A 104 2.22 10.25 5.43
CA ILE A 104 1.97 8.81 5.21
C ILE A 104 2.33 7.99 6.44
N ILE A 105 3.45 8.32 7.10
CA ILE A 105 3.82 7.66 8.37
C ILE A 105 2.76 7.93 9.44
N VAL A 106 2.34 9.17 9.63
CA VAL A 106 1.30 9.53 10.61
C VAL A 106 -0.02 8.81 10.29
N LEU A 107 -0.40 8.74 9.01
CA LEU A 107 -1.57 7.98 8.57
C LEU A 107 -1.44 6.50 8.96
N GLY A 108 -0.30 5.86 8.66
CA GLY A 108 -0.03 4.47 9.04
C GLY A 108 -0.05 4.24 10.55
N LEU A 109 0.59 5.12 11.33
CA LEU A 109 0.58 5.06 12.79
C LEU A 109 -0.83 5.20 13.37
N SER A 110 -1.67 6.06 12.78
CA SER A 110 -3.07 6.20 13.17
C SER A 110 -3.84 4.87 13.07
N PHE A 111 -3.51 4.03 12.09
CA PHE A 111 -4.16 2.73 11.95
C PHE A 111 -3.70 1.68 12.96
N ILE A 112 -2.53 1.83 13.58
CA ILE A 112 -2.06 0.88 14.61
C ILE A 112 -3.06 0.81 15.76
N GLY A 113 -3.58 1.95 16.23
CA GLY A 113 -4.62 1.98 17.27
C GLY A 113 -5.89 1.24 16.85
N TRP A 114 -6.33 1.42 15.60
CA TRP A 114 -7.49 0.73 15.06
C TRP A 114 -7.26 -0.78 14.92
N PHE A 115 -6.06 -1.22 14.53
CA PHE A 115 -5.72 -2.65 14.49
C PHE A 115 -5.72 -3.28 15.87
N ILE A 116 -5.16 -2.61 16.89
CA ILE A 116 -5.18 -3.07 18.28
C ILE A 116 -6.64 -3.22 18.76
N LEU A 117 -7.48 -2.21 18.53
CA LEU A 117 -8.91 -2.25 18.86
C LEU A 117 -9.65 -3.35 18.09
N GLY A 118 -9.27 -3.59 16.84
CA GLY A 118 -9.87 -4.63 16.00
C GLY A 118 -9.53 -6.05 16.45
N ILE A 119 -8.40 -6.27 17.11
CA ILE A 119 -7.97 -7.57 17.64
C ILE A 119 -8.69 -7.89 18.96
N LEU A 120 -8.98 -6.87 19.80
CA LEU A 120 -9.60 -7.03 21.12
C LEU A 120 -10.86 -7.91 21.12
N PRO A 121 -11.86 -7.72 20.21
CA PRO A 121 -13.02 -8.60 20.14
C PRO A 121 -12.73 -9.86 19.29
N LEU A 122 -11.70 -10.64 19.65
CA LEU A 122 -11.30 -11.89 18.94
C LEU A 122 -11.01 -11.69 17.44
N GLY A 123 -10.59 -10.49 17.03
CA GLY A 123 -10.28 -10.15 15.64
C GLY A 123 -11.49 -9.80 14.77
N LEU A 124 -12.73 -9.85 15.29
CA LEU A 124 -13.91 -9.47 14.52
C LEU A 124 -13.90 -8.02 14.06
N GLY A 125 -13.28 -7.13 14.85
CA GLY A 125 -13.09 -5.73 14.47
C GLY A 125 -12.23 -5.54 13.23
N LEU A 126 -11.36 -6.49 12.88
CA LEU A 126 -10.55 -6.42 11.67
C LEU A 126 -11.39 -6.44 10.38
N LEU A 127 -12.59 -7.04 10.41
CA LEU A 127 -13.52 -7.01 9.28
C LEU A 127 -13.93 -5.58 8.89
N TRP A 128 -13.91 -4.66 9.84
CA TRP A 128 -14.18 -3.23 9.61
C TRP A 128 -12.92 -2.42 9.36
N VAL A 129 -11.86 -2.71 10.12
CA VAL A 129 -10.59 -1.97 10.02
C VAL A 129 -9.94 -2.18 8.65
N LEU A 130 -9.93 -3.41 8.11
CA LEU A 130 -9.32 -3.72 6.82
C LEU A 130 -9.94 -2.95 5.62
N PRO A 131 -11.26 -2.95 5.40
CA PRO A 131 -11.85 -2.15 4.34
C PRO A 131 -11.68 -0.65 4.57
N TYR A 132 -11.78 -0.19 5.82
CA TYR A 132 -11.59 1.21 6.15
C TYR A 132 -10.18 1.71 5.80
N THR A 133 -9.15 0.97 6.19
CA THR A 133 -7.76 1.31 5.82
C THR A 133 -7.55 1.30 4.31
N GLY A 134 -8.11 0.32 3.60
CA GLY A 134 -8.00 0.21 2.14
C GLY A 134 -8.60 1.41 1.41
N ILE A 135 -9.78 1.86 1.82
CA ILE A 135 -10.45 3.04 1.25
C ILE A 135 -9.67 4.31 1.59
N THR A 136 -9.20 4.46 2.82
CA THR A 136 -8.43 5.64 3.24
C THR A 136 -7.14 5.78 2.45
N PHE A 137 -6.39 4.69 2.27
CA PHE A 137 -5.19 4.72 1.43
C PHE A 137 -5.49 5.00 -0.04
N ALA A 138 -6.59 4.47 -0.58
CA ALA A 138 -7.01 4.76 -1.95
C ALA A 138 -7.40 6.25 -2.13
N ASN A 139 -8.13 6.83 -1.18
CA ASN A 139 -8.48 8.25 -1.20
C ASN A 139 -7.23 9.14 -1.11
N TYR A 140 -6.32 8.81 -0.18
CA TYR A 140 -5.08 9.56 -0.03
C TYR A 140 -4.20 9.49 -1.28
N TYR A 141 -4.13 8.33 -1.93
CA TYR A 141 -3.45 8.16 -3.22
C TYR A 141 -4.05 9.08 -4.30
N LEU A 142 -5.38 9.13 -4.41
CA LEU A 142 -6.06 9.98 -5.39
C LEU A 142 -5.82 11.47 -5.10
N GLU A 143 -5.83 11.86 -3.84
CA GLU A 143 -5.51 13.23 -3.42
C GLU A 143 -4.07 13.61 -3.83
N LEU A 144 -3.09 12.77 -3.51
CA LEU A 144 -1.71 12.99 -3.92
C LEU A 144 -1.54 13.09 -5.44
N LYS A 145 -2.29 12.29 -6.19
CA LYS A 145 -2.29 12.31 -7.65
C LYS A 145 -2.81 13.62 -8.24
N LEU A 146 -3.77 14.28 -7.57
CA LEU A 146 -4.28 15.58 -7.97
C LEU A 146 -3.24 16.69 -7.78
N TYR A 147 -2.46 16.64 -6.69
CA TYR A 147 -1.41 17.63 -6.42
C TYR A 147 -0.12 17.38 -7.20
N LYS A 148 0.17 16.13 -7.54
CA LYS A 148 1.34 15.73 -8.33
C LYS A 148 0.89 14.85 -9.49
N PRO A 149 0.50 15.42 -10.64
CA PRO A 149 0.15 14.63 -11.81
C PRO A 149 1.32 13.72 -12.20
N MET A 150 1.02 12.46 -12.47
CA MET A 150 2.01 11.47 -12.89
C MET A 150 2.47 11.82 -14.30
N ILE A 151 3.77 12.04 -14.47
CA ILE A 151 4.44 12.31 -15.75
C ILE A 151 4.83 10.97 -16.38
#